data_f437753bf1254dfa951e6fe4bd9d9ec0
#
_entry.id   f437753bf1254dfa951e6fe4bd9d9ec0
#
_cell.length_a   1.000
_cell.length_b   1.000
_cell.length_c   1.000
_cell.angle_alpha   90.00
_cell.angle_beta   90.00
_cell.angle_gamma   90.00
#
_symmetry.space_group_name_H-M   'P 1'
#
loop_
_entity.id
_entity.type
_entity.pdbx_description
1 polymer ?
#
loop_
_entity_poly.entity_id
_entity_poly.type
_entity_poly.pdbx_seq_one_letter_code
_entity_poly.pdbx_strand_id
1 'polypeptide(L)'
;MARLFGTDGVRGLANAELTPELAMALAASAARVLAAHDRSHRPVAVVGRDPRASGEMLEAAVVAGLTSAGADVRRVGVLPTPAVAYLVGALDADLGVMISASHNPMPDNGIKLFAAGGHKLPDGIEDEIEAGLSADAVRPTGAGVGRVTDVEDALDRYAAHLLDATPHRLAGLKVVVDCANGASSAAAPEVYRRAGAEVVALHADPDGININQHCGSNHPEKLREAVVAHGADLGIAHDGDADRCVAVDSAGELVDGDQIMAVLALALAESGELTKDTLVATVMSNLGLHLAMKAHGVTVVTAAVGDRYVLEELRSGGFALGGEQSGHVVLPAHATTGDGLLTALRLMSRMAETGKSLADLAAVMNRLPQVLVNVPVADKAAVADSSEVRTAVGEVEAELGEEGRVLLRPSGTEQLVRVMVEATAQATAQAAADRLAGVVSAVS
;
A
#
# COMPACT_ATOMS: atom_id res chain seq x y z
N MET A 1 14.06 22.31 10.06
CA MET A 1 13.55 21.11 10.76
C MET A 1 13.46 20.00 9.73
N ALA A 2 13.59 18.74 10.14
CA ALA A 2 13.31 17.65 9.20
C ALA A 2 11.83 17.70 8.81
N ARG A 3 11.49 17.35 7.58
CA ARG A 3 10.10 17.29 7.08
C ARG A 3 9.29 16.32 7.93
N LEU A 4 8.10 16.71 8.36
CA LEU A 4 7.23 15.89 9.20
C LEU A 4 6.53 14.79 8.38
N PHE A 5 6.08 15.15 7.16
CA PHE A 5 5.49 14.19 6.25
C PHE A 5 6.55 13.27 5.64
N GLY A 6 6.34 11.96 5.82
CA GLY A 6 7.06 10.91 5.09
C GLY A 6 6.42 10.63 3.72
N THR A 7 6.76 9.49 3.12
CA THR A 7 6.15 9.04 1.85
C THR A 7 4.66 8.70 1.97
N ASP A 8 4.18 8.41 3.20
CA ASP A 8 2.80 7.98 3.45
C ASP A 8 2.27 8.57 4.76
N GLY A 9 2.15 9.89 4.81
CA GLY A 9 1.66 10.66 5.96
C GLY A 9 2.69 10.90 7.05
N VAL A 10 2.20 11.29 8.23
CA VAL A 10 2.99 11.52 9.45
C VAL A 10 2.90 10.29 10.33
N ARG A 11 4.02 9.65 10.62
CA ARG A 11 4.09 8.43 11.45
C ARG A 11 5.04 8.65 12.63
N GLY A 12 4.80 7.91 13.71
CA GLY A 12 5.71 7.88 14.86
C GLY A 12 5.16 7.04 16.01
N LEU A 13 5.96 6.92 17.05
CA LEU A 13 5.54 6.27 18.31
C LEU A 13 4.38 7.06 18.91
N ALA A 14 3.21 6.41 19.01
CA ALA A 14 1.99 7.05 19.47
C ALA A 14 2.14 7.58 20.91
N ASN A 15 1.61 8.78 21.16
CA ASN A 15 1.68 9.50 22.42
C ASN A 15 3.11 9.89 22.89
N ALA A 16 4.10 9.75 22.02
CA ALA A 16 5.47 10.21 22.26
C ALA A 16 5.95 11.14 21.14
N GLU A 17 5.97 10.64 19.90
CA GLU A 17 6.30 11.41 18.69
C GLU A 17 5.02 11.91 18.00
N LEU A 18 4.04 11.03 17.82
CA LEU A 18 2.72 11.38 17.33
C LEU A 18 1.78 11.63 18.52
N THR A 19 1.82 12.87 19.05
CA THR A 19 1.03 13.28 20.22
C THR A 19 -0.37 13.75 19.82
N PRO A 20 -1.36 13.78 20.75
CA PRO A 20 -2.68 14.37 20.50
C PRO A 20 -2.63 15.82 20.07
N GLU A 21 -1.70 16.61 20.62
CA GLU A 21 -1.50 18.03 20.27
C GLU A 21 -1.06 18.18 18.82
N LEU A 22 -0.10 17.34 18.38
CA LEU A 22 0.35 17.32 16.98
C LEU A 22 -0.79 16.89 16.05
N ALA A 23 -1.53 15.84 16.39
CA ALA A 23 -2.66 15.34 15.62
C ALA A 23 -3.76 16.42 15.46
N MET A 24 -4.08 17.13 16.55
CA MET A 24 -5.04 18.25 16.53
C MET A 24 -4.54 19.41 15.68
N ALA A 25 -3.27 19.79 15.82
CA ALA A 25 -2.69 20.91 15.06
C ALA A 25 -2.64 20.57 13.56
N LEU A 26 -2.23 19.34 13.20
CA LEU A 26 -2.17 18.82 11.83
C LEU A 26 -3.55 18.86 11.17
N ALA A 27 -4.57 18.33 11.86
CA ALA A 27 -5.94 18.30 11.38
C ALA A 27 -6.53 19.72 11.19
N ALA A 28 -6.28 20.62 12.14
CA ALA A 28 -6.72 22.01 12.03
C ALA A 28 -6.01 22.76 10.88
N SER A 29 -4.74 22.48 10.66
CA SER A 29 -3.99 23.07 9.53
C SER A 29 -4.49 22.51 8.20
N ALA A 30 -4.67 21.19 8.09
CA ALA A 30 -5.20 20.54 6.89
C ALA A 30 -6.59 21.09 6.50
N ALA A 31 -7.50 21.22 7.48
CA ALA A 31 -8.82 21.79 7.23
C ALA A 31 -8.73 23.22 6.66
N ARG A 32 -7.84 24.07 7.18
CA ARG A 32 -7.66 25.44 6.70
C ARG A 32 -7.07 25.49 5.29
N VAL A 33 -6.03 24.72 5.02
CA VAL A 33 -5.35 24.69 3.73
C VAL A 33 -6.29 24.17 2.65
N LEU A 34 -6.94 23.04 2.87
CA LEU A 34 -7.82 22.43 1.87
C LEU A 34 -9.11 23.22 1.68
N ALA A 35 -9.71 23.77 2.75
CA ALA A 35 -10.86 24.64 2.65
C ALA A 35 -10.56 25.99 1.95
N ALA A 36 -9.30 26.41 1.87
CA ALA A 36 -8.93 27.63 1.14
C ALA A 36 -9.12 27.47 -0.38
N HIS A 37 -9.11 26.25 -0.89
CA HIS A 37 -9.27 25.93 -2.32
C HIS A 37 -10.74 26.01 -2.78
N ASP A 38 -11.70 25.71 -1.90
CA ASP A 38 -13.12 25.96 -2.16
C ASP A 38 -13.78 26.60 -0.92
N ARG A 39 -14.25 27.84 -1.09
CA ARG A 39 -14.94 28.61 -0.05
C ARG A 39 -16.45 28.70 -0.28
N SER A 40 -17.00 27.96 -1.22
CA SER A 40 -18.42 28.02 -1.58
C SER A 40 -19.32 27.37 -0.52
N HIS A 41 -18.75 26.47 0.28
CA HIS A 41 -19.46 25.71 1.33
C HIS A 41 -18.60 25.51 2.57
N ARG A 42 -19.20 24.94 3.62
CA ARG A 42 -18.47 24.52 4.81
C ARG A 42 -17.68 23.25 4.50
N PRO A 43 -16.36 23.19 4.84
CA PRO A 43 -15.59 22.00 4.60
C PRO A 43 -16.13 20.77 5.32
N VAL A 44 -16.09 19.63 4.65
CA VAL A 44 -16.46 18.31 5.19
C VAL A 44 -15.26 17.40 5.19
N ALA A 45 -15.00 16.75 6.31
CA ALA A 45 -13.92 15.78 6.48
C ALA A 45 -14.46 14.38 6.76
N VAL A 46 -13.90 13.36 6.11
CA VAL A 46 -14.10 11.95 6.46
C VAL A 46 -12.96 11.50 7.37
N VAL A 47 -13.24 10.86 8.48
CA VAL A 47 -12.22 10.36 9.43
C VAL A 47 -12.47 8.88 9.70
N GLY A 48 -11.44 8.06 9.42
CA GLY A 48 -11.40 6.63 9.75
C GLY A 48 -10.10 6.24 10.40
N ARG A 49 -10.03 5.03 10.95
CA ARG A 49 -8.84 4.51 11.62
C ARG A 49 -8.71 3.00 11.49
N ASP A 50 -7.52 2.50 11.81
CA ASP A 50 -7.31 1.09 12.13
C ASP A 50 -7.67 0.80 13.62
N PRO A 51 -7.64 -0.46 14.06
CA PRO A 51 -8.08 -0.81 15.42
C PRO A 51 -7.03 -0.57 16.51
N ARG A 52 -5.87 0.05 16.24
CA ARG A 52 -4.84 0.32 17.29
C ARG A 52 -5.46 1.04 18.46
N ALA A 53 -5.06 0.65 19.68
CA ALA A 53 -5.56 1.26 20.91
C ALA A 53 -5.33 2.79 20.98
N SER A 54 -4.22 3.28 20.41
CA SER A 54 -3.95 4.72 20.30
C SER A 54 -4.87 5.44 19.30
N GLY A 55 -5.58 4.69 18.44
CA GLY A 55 -6.44 5.25 17.39
C GLY A 55 -7.59 6.09 17.94
N GLU A 56 -8.23 5.68 19.05
CA GLU A 56 -9.33 6.42 19.66
C GLU A 56 -8.90 7.80 20.19
N MET A 57 -7.74 7.85 20.84
CA MET A 57 -7.15 9.11 21.33
C MET A 57 -6.81 10.04 20.17
N LEU A 58 -6.16 9.51 19.13
CA LEU A 58 -5.77 10.30 17.94
C LEU A 58 -6.99 10.74 17.14
N GLU A 59 -8.02 9.90 17.00
CA GLU A 59 -9.29 10.27 16.36
C GLU A 59 -9.96 11.44 17.08
N ALA A 60 -10.03 11.39 18.40
CA ALA A 60 -10.60 12.48 19.20
C ALA A 60 -9.84 13.81 18.98
N ALA A 61 -8.51 13.77 18.94
CA ALA A 61 -7.66 14.93 18.67
C ALA A 61 -7.85 15.47 17.24
N VAL A 62 -7.85 14.59 16.24
CA VAL A 62 -8.11 14.94 14.83
C VAL A 62 -9.49 15.59 14.68
N VAL A 63 -10.53 14.99 15.23
CA VAL A 63 -11.90 15.52 15.18
C VAL A 63 -11.99 16.90 15.86
N ALA A 64 -11.33 17.08 17.02
CA ALA A 64 -11.26 18.37 17.68
C ALA A 64 -10.54 19.42 16.82
N GLY A 65 -9.45 19.04 16.16
CA GLY A 65 -8.70 19.91 15.25
C GLY A 65 -9.57 20.38 14.07
N LEU A 66 -10.19 19.44 13.36
CA LEU A 66 -11.05 19.69 12.20
C LEU A 66 -12.24 20.61 12.57
N THR A 67 -12.98 20.25 13.62
CA THR A 67 -14.16 21.01 14.04
C THR A 67 -13.81 22.39 14.56
N SER A 68 -12.66 22.54 15.25
CA SER A 68 -12.16 23.83 15.71
C SER A 68 -11.76 24.78 14.56
N ALA A 69 -11.44 24.21 13.39
CA ALA A 69 -11.16 24.93 12.16
C ALA A 69 -12.42 25.20 11.32
N GLY A 70 -13.59 24.68 11.75
CA GLY A 70 -14.89 24.92 11.11
C GLY A 70 -15.32 23.81 10.14
N ALA A 71 -14.56 22.72 9.99
CA ALA A 71 -14.96 21.61 9.16
C ALA A 71 -15.98 20.70 9.86
N ASP A 72 -17.01 20.28 9.15
CA ASP A 72 -17.88 19.21 9.60
C ASP A 72 -17.17 17.86 9.42
N VAL A 73 -17.36 16.94 10.38
CA VAL A 73 -16.68 15.64 10.40
C VAL A 73 -17.66 14.50 10.25
N ARG A 74 -17.38 13.60 9.33
CA ARG A 74 -18.07 12.33 9.13
C ARG A 74 -17.14 11.20 9.58
N ARG A 75 -17.40 10.62 10.76
CA ARG A 75 -16.64 9.48 11.25
C ARG A 75 -17.13 8.19 10.60
N VAL A 76 -16.21 7.40 10.08
CA VAL A 76 -16.51 6.12 9.42
C VAL A 76 -16.04 4.91 10.22
N GLY A 77 -15.46 5.12 11.41
CA GLY A 77 -15.03 4.07 12.31
C GLY A 77 -13.76 3.33 11.86
N VAL A 78 -13.71 2.04 12.16
CA VAL A 78 -12.58 1.16 11.77
C VAL A 78 -12.85 0.61 10.37
N LEU A 79 -12.12 1.13 9.39
CA LEU A 79 -12.20 0.74 7.99
C LEU A 79 -10.82 0.77 7.31
N PRO A 80 -10.61 0.00 6.22
CA PRO A 80 -9.42 0.07 5.39
C PRO A 80 -9.07 1.48 4.89
N THR A 81 -7.78 1.76 4.74
CA THR A 81 -7.29 3.00 4.12
C THR A 81 -7.99 3.30 2.78
N PRO A 82 -8.11 2.34 1.82
CA PRO A 82 -8.82 2.59 0.58
C PRO A 82 -10.32 2.86 0.76
N ALA A 83 -10.94 2.31 1.79
CA ALA A 83 -12.35 2.62 2.11
C ALA A 83 -12.51 4.09 2.52
N VAL A 84 -11.60 4.62 3.34
CA VAL A 84 -11.61 6.04 3.72
C VAL A 84 -11.41 6.91 2.48
N ALA A 85 -10.42 6.58 1.62
CA ALA A 85 -10.18 7.30 0.36
C ALA A 85 -11.42 7.30 -0.55
N TYR A 86 -12.05 6.14 -0.74
CA TYR A 86 -13.31 6.01 -1.51
C TYR A 86 -14.43 6.87 -0.93
N LEU A 87 -14.62 6.84 0.39
CA LEU A 87 -15.69 7.57 1.06
C LEU A 87 -15.52 9.08 1.01
N VAL A 88 -14.30 9.61 0.85
CA VAL A 88 -14.11 11.05 0.59
C VAL A 88 -14.85 11.46 -0.67
N GLY A 89 -14.70 10.72 -1.76
CA GLY A 89 -15.45 10.98 -3.01
C GLY A 89 -16.94 10.66 -2.89
N ALA A 90 -17.29 9.49 -2.33
CA ALA A 90 -18.68 9.03 -2.24
C ALA A 90 -19.57 9.87 -1.31
N LEU A 91 -18.99 10.65 -0.42
CA LEU A 91 -19.68 11.54 0.51
C LEU A 91 -19.47 13.03 0.16
N ASP A 92 -18.92 13.36 -1.01
CA ASP A 92 -18.62 14.73 -1.43
C ASP A 92 -17.87 15.50 -0.34
N ALA A 93 -16.83 14.88 0.23
CA ALA A 93 -16.01 15.50 1.26
C ALA A 93 -14.76 16.16 0.65
N ASP A 94 -14.30 17.25 1.30
CA ASP A 94 -13.15 18.05 0.87
C ASP A 94 -11.82 17.41 1.28
N LEU A 95 -11.85 16.63 2.36
CA LEU A 95 -10.66 15.94 2.84
C LEU A 95 -11.00 14.62 3.53
N GLY A 96 -10.02 13.72 3.54
CA GLY A 96 -10.04 12.50 4.31
C GLY A 96 -8.86 12.43 5.27
N VAL A 97 -9.09 11.79 6.41
CA VAL A 97 -8.05 11.48 7.39
C VAL A 97 -8.14 10.00 7.73
N MET A 98 -7.06 9.27 7.45
CA MET A 98 -6.90 7.90 7.92
C MET A 98 -5.87 7.86 9.04
N ILE A 99 -6.24 7.28 10.18
CA ILE A 99 -5.37 7.12 11.33
C ILE A 99 -4.87 5.68 11.36
N SER A 100 -3.66 5.46 10.87
CA SER A 100 -2.99 4.17 10.78
C SER A 100 -1.51 4.31 10.48
N ALA A 101 -0.71 3.36 10.95
CA ALA A 101 0.68 3.18 10.54
C ALA A 101 0.88 1.91 9.68
N SER A 102 -0.19 1.44 8.98
CA SER A 102 -0.15 0.29 8.06
C SER A 102 0.45 -0.96 8.72
N HIS A 103 1.54 -1.49 8.18
CA HIS A 103 2.21 -2.71 8.64
C HIS A 103 3.16 -2.50 9.85
N ASN A 104 3.31 -1.28 10.37
CA ASN A 104 4.17 -1.02 11.52
C ASN A 104 3.67 -1.77 12.77
N PRO A 105 4.54 -2.05 13.76
CA PRO A 105 4.16 -2.61 15.05
C PRO A 105 3.10 -1.76 15.77
N MET A 106 2.37 -2.38 16.71
CA MET A 106 1.23 -1.77 17.42
C MET A 106 1.55 -0.45 18.13
N PRO A 107 2.72 -0.22 18.72
CA PRO A 107 3.01 1.04 19.42
C PRO A 107 3.05 2.27 18.50
N ASP A 108 3.34 2.08 17.20
CA ASP A 108 3.32 3.14 16.23
C ASP A 108 1.89 3.49 15.82
N ASN A 109 1.70 4.73 15.35
CA ASN A 109 0.51 5.14 14.62
C ASN A 109 0.88 6.19 13.55
N GLY A 110 -0.10 6.58 12.75
CA GLY A 110 0.11 7.54 11.66
C GLY A 110 -1.15 8.32 11.34
N ILE A 111 -0.97 9.43 10.64
CA ILE A 111 -2.05 10.24 10.07
C ILE A 111 -1.77 10.43 8.59
N LYS A 112 -2.63 9.86 7.75
CA LYS A 112 -2.63 10.01 6.30
C LYS A 112 -3.73 10.98 5.92
N LEU A 113 -3.45 11.89 4.99
CA LEU A 113 -4.40 12.88 4.51
C LEU A 113 -4.75 12.63 3.04
N PHE A 114 -6.01 12.82 2.70
CA PHE A 114 -6.53 12.75 1.34
C PHE A 114 -7.19 14.06 0.97
N ALA A 115 -6.96 14.52 -0.25
CA ALA A 115 -7.70 15.62 -0.85
C ALA A 115 -9.10 15.17 -1.29
N ALA A 116 -9.91 16.11 -1.75
CA ALA A 116 -11.20 15.84 -2.39
C ALA A 116 -11.08 14.74 -3.46
N GLY A 117 -12.09 13.86 -3.52
CA GLY A 117 -12.06 12.66 -4.37
C GLY A 117 -11.19 11.52 -3.85
N GLY A 118 -10.60 11.63 -2.66
CA GLY A 118 -9.80 10.56 -2.04
C GLY A 118 -8.37 10.42 -2.59
N HIS A 119 -7.84 11.46 -3.21
CA HIS A 119 -6.48 11.46 -3.75
C HIS A 119 -5.44 11.81 -2.68
N LYS A 120 -4.26 11.20 -2.76
CA LYS A 120 -3.10 11.61 -1.94
C LYS A 120 -2.75 13.07 -2.22
N LEU A 121 -2.28 13.76 -1.16
CA LEU A 121 -1.87 15.15 -1.26
C LEU A 121 -0.57 15.30 -2.07
N PRO A 122 -0.45 16.34 -2.92
CA PRO A 122 0.83 16.77 -3.46
C PRO A 122 1.76 17.30 -2.35
N ASP A 123 3.08 17.14 -2.54
CA ASP A 123 4.11 17.60 -1.58
C ASP A 123 3.94 19.07 -1.18
N GLY A 124 3.62 19.95 -2.14
CA GLY A 124 3.43 21.38 -1.85
C GLY A 124 2.27 21.64 -0.88
N ILE A 125 1.21 20.84 -0.94
CA ILE A 125 0.08 20.96 0.00
C ILE A 125 0.47 20.41 1.38
N GLU A 126 1.23 19.31 1.44
CA GLU A 126 1.77 18.81 2.70
C GLU A 126 2.70 19.84 3.36
N ASP A 127 3.57 20.50 2.59
CA ASP A 127 4.47 21.56 3.06
C ASP A 127 3.68 22.80 3.58
N GLU A 128 2.58 23.17 2.89
CA GLU A 128 1.69 24.23 3.37
C GLU A 128 0.99 23.86 4.68
N ILE A 129 0.53 22.60 4.82
CA ILE A 129 -0.07 22.10 6.05
C ILE A 129 0.95 22.14 7.18
N GLU A 130 2.18 21.68 6.93
CA GLU A 130 3.27 21.68 7.92
C GLU A 130 3.63 23.12 8.36
N ALA A 131 3.74 24.05 7.43
CA ALA A 131 3.99 25.46 7.73
C ALA A 131 2.86 26.10 8.56
N GLY A 132 1.63 25.60 8.40
CA GLY A 132 0.45 26.08 9.11
C GLY A 132 0.28 25.56 10.54
N LEU A 133 1.14 24.62 11.02
CA LEU A 133 0.99 24.01 12.34
C LEU A 133 1.08 25.01 13.50
N SER A 134 1.97 25.98 13.39
CA SER A 134 2.20 27.03 14.41
C SER A 134 1.51 28.36 14.12
N ALA A 135 0.64 28.40 13.10
CA ALA A 135 -0.02 29.66 12.74
C ALA A 135 -1.11 30.03 13.76
N ASP A 136 -1.05 31.27 14.25
CA ASP A 136 -2.14 31.88 15.01
C ASP A 136 -3.33 32.18 14.09
N ALA A 137 -4.17 31.16 13.90
CA ALA A 137 -5.34 31.28 13.04
C ALA A 137 -6.59 31.69 13.84
N VAL A 138 -7.35 32.62 13.29
CA VAL A 138 -8.66 32.98 13.84
C VAL A 138 -9.59 31.77 13.75
N ARG A 139 -10.10 31.33 14.90
CA ARG A 139 -11.02 30.19 14.98
C ARG A 139 -12.47 30.67 14.80
N PRO A 140 -13.28 29.94 14.03
CA PRO A 140 -14.72 30.22 13.95
C PRO A 140 -15.39 30.00 15.31
N THR A 141 -16.44 30.77 15.58
CA THR A 141 -17.21 30.70 16.83
C THR A 141 -18.70 30.44 16.56
N GLY A 142 -19.42 30.05 17.58
CA GLY A 142 -20.87 29.84 17.50
C GLY A 142 -21.24 28.82 16.41
N ALA A 143 -22.09 29.21 15.48
CA ALA A 143 -22.52 28.36 14.37
C ALA A 143 -21.41 28.04 13.36
N GLY A 144 -20.27 28.70 13.44
CA GLY A 144 -19.09 28.42 12.59
C GLY A 144 -18.26 27.22 13.04
N VAL A 145 -18.43 26.73 14.26
CA VAL A 145 -17.77 25.51 14.74
C VAL A 145 -18.35 24.30 14.00
N GLY A 146 -17.45 23.38 13.54
CA GLY A 146 -17.85 22.17 12.82
C GLY A 146 -18.68 21.20 13.68
N ARG A 147 -19.44 20.35 13.01
CA ARG A 147 -20.27 19.30 13.64
C ARG A 147 -19.70 17.92 13.36
N VAL A 148 -20.01 16.96 14.22
CA VAL A 148 -19.60 15.56 14.07
C VAL A 148 -20.83 14.70 13.85
N THR A 149 -20.75 13.79 12.87
CA THR A 149 -21.75 12.76 12.59
C THR A 149 -21.06 11.43 12.31
N ASP A 150 -21.71 10.34 12.68
CA ASP A 150 -21.26 8.99 12.35
C ASP A 150 -21.94 8.52 11.04
N VAL A 151 -21.19 7.81 10.20
CA VAL A 151 -21.69 7.22 8.95
C VAL A 151 -21.86 5.72 9.19
N GLU A 152 -23.03 5.30 9.59
CA GLU A 152 -23.31 3.92 10.01
C GLU A 152 -23.25 2.92 8.84
N ASP A 153 -23.52 3.37 7.60
CA ASP A 153 -23.49 2.55 6.38
C ASP A 153 -22.17 2.62 5.61
N ALA A 154 -21.08 3.10 6.23
CA ALA A 154 -19.78 3.29 5.59
C ALA A 154 -19.22 2.00 4.98
N LEU A 155 -19.24 0.89 5.74
CA LEU A 155 -18.82 -0.42 5.26
C LEU A 155 -19.70 -0.91 4.08
N ASP A 156 -21.02 -0.74 4.16
CA ASP A 156 -21.94 -1.18 3.11
C ASP A 156 -21.71 -0.43 1.80
N ARG A 157 -21.42 0.87 1.86
CA ARG A 157 -21.04 1.69 0.68
C ARG A 157 -19.77 1.20 0.03
N TYR A 158 -18.73 0.96 0.84
CA TYR A 158 -17.47 0.45 0.33
C TYR A 158 -17.62 -0.97 -0.23
N ALA A 159 -18.35 -1.86 0.48
CA ALA A 159 -18.62 -3.20 0.00
C ALA A 159 -19.38 -3.20 -1.34
N ALA A 160 -20.38 -2.35 -1.50
CA ALA A 160 -21.12 -2.21 -2.76
C ALA A 160 -20.18 -1.79 -3.90
N HIS A 161 -19.34 -0.78 -3.67
CA HIS A 161 -18.33 -0.34 -4.63
C HIS A 161 -17.39 -1.47 -5.06
N LEU A 162 -16.86 -2.24 -4.11
CA LEU A 162 -15.96 -3.36 -4.40
C LEU A 162 -16.67 -4.48 -5.18
N LEU A 163 -17.91 -4.78 -4.86
CA LEU A 163 -18.71 -5.79 -5.58
C LEU A 163 -19.02 -5.35 -7.01
N ASP A 164 -19.32 -4.08 -7.23
CA ASP A 164 -19.54 -3.51 -8.56
C ASP A 164 -18.24 -3.56 -9.42
N ALA A 165 -17.07 -3.45 -8.77
CA ALA A 165 -15.76 -3.59 -9.42
C ALA A 165 -15.32 -5.05 -9.62
N THR A 166 -16.13 -6.05 -9.21
CA THR A 166 -15.80 -7.48 -9.27
C THR A 166 -16.58 -8.14 -10.42
N PRO A 167 -15.94 -8.44 -11.58
CA PRO A 167 -16.65 -8.88 -12.79
C PRO A 167 -17.37 -10.22 -12.64
N HIS A 168 -16.79 -11.16 -11.90
CA HIS A 168 -17.33 -12.52 -11.76
C HIS A 168 -17.57 -12.87 -10.30
N ARG A 169 -18.69 -13.56 -10.05
CA ARG A 169 -19.03 -14.10 -8.72
C ARG A 169 -18.03 -15.17 -8.31
N LEU A 170 -17.70 -15.20 -7.02
CA LEU A 170 -16.71 -16.12 -6.44
C LEU A 170 -17.32 -17.46 -5.97
N ALA A 171 -18.50 -17.82 -6.49
CA ALA A 171 -19.19 -19.03 -6.08
C ALA A 171 -18.34 -20.28 -6.37
N GLY A 172 -18.17 -21.11 -5.35
CA GLY A 172 -17.36 -22.32 -5.41
C GLY A 172 -15.91 -22.15 -5.01
N LEU A 173 -15.43 -20.92 -4.79
CA LEU A 173 -14.10 -20.65 -4.23
C LEU A 173 -14.14 -20.67 -2.70
N LYS A 174 -13.19 -21.37 -2.10
CA LYS A 174 -12.92 -21.35 -0.67
C LYS A 174 -11.65 -20.57 -0.40
N VAL A 175 -11.75 -19.49 0.38
CA VAL A 175 -10.65 -18.60 0.69
C VAL A 175 -10.38 -18.54 2.19
N VAL A 176 -9.10 -18.61 2.57
CA VAL A 176 -8.64 -18.24 3.91
C VAL A 176 -8.16 -16.80 3.85
N VAL A 177 -8.69 -15.91 4.71
CA VAL A 177 -8.25 -14.52 4.76
C VAL A 177 -7.62 -14.18 6.09
N ASP A 178 -6.38 -13.69 6.07
CA ASP A 178 -5.66 -13.14 7.22
C ASP A 178 -5.84 -11.62 7.22
N CYS A 179 -6.56 -11.12 8.21
CA CYS A 179 -6.89 -9.70 8.37
C CYS A 179 -5.88 -8.91 9.21
N ALA A 180 -4.75 -9.52 9.59
CA ALA A 180 -3.72 -8.89 10.42
C ALA A 180 -4.22 -8.32 11.78
N ASN A 181 -5.40 -8.72 12.26
CA ASN A 181 -6.16 -8.03 13.32
C ASN A 181 -6.23 -6.51 13.06
N GLY A 182 -6.32 -6.13 11.79
CA GLY A 182 -6.29 -4.76 11.30
C GLY A 182 -7.66 -4.25 10.86
N ALA A 183 -7.65 -3.21 10.05
CA ALA A 183 -8.83 -2.52 9.55
C ALA A 183 -9.71 -3.38 8.62
N SER A 184 -9.17 -4.45 8.03
CA SER A 184 -9.90 -5.41 7.20
C SER A 184 -10.71 -6.44 7.98
N SER A 185 -10.57 -6.51 9.32
CA SER A 185 -11.14 -7.59 10.14
C SER A 185 -12.66 -7.79 9.96
N ALA A 186 -13.42 -6.72 9.85
CA ALA A 186 -14.84 -6.78 9.53
C ALA A 186 -15.08 -6.79 8.01
N ALA A 187 -14.34 -5.97 7.26
CA ALA A 187 -14.60 -5.69 5.86
C ALA A 187 -14.29 -6.90 4.95
N ALA A 188 -13.08 -7.48 5.03
CA ALA A 188 -12.65 -8.51 4.08
C ALA A 188 -13.51 -9.77 4.14
N PRO A 189 -13.77 -10.40 5.32
CA PRO A 189 -14.62 -11.57 5.38
C PRO A 189 -16.04 -11.31 4.89
N GLU A 190 -16.61 -10.15 5.19
CA GLU A 190 -17.96 -9.78 4.78
C GLU A 190 -18.04 -9.59 3.26
N VAL A 191 -17.14 -8.81 2.69
CA VAL A 191 -17.12 -8.51 1.25
C VAL A 191 -16.91 -9.79 0.43
N TYR A 192 -15.99 -10.67 0.82
CA TYR A 192 -15.72 -11.90 0.09
C TYR A 192 -16.90 -12.88 0.16
N ARG A 193 -17.61 -12.97 1.30
CA ARG A 193 -18.86 -13.74 1.40
C ARG A 193 -19.95 -13.16 0.50
N ARG A 194 -20.12 -11.84 0.49
CA ARG A 194 -21.09 -11.17 -0.42
C ARG A 194 -20.75 -11.40 -1.89
N ALA A 195 -19.46 -11.49 -2.23
CA ALA A 195 -19.01 -11.85 -3.57
C ALA A 195 -19.30 -13.34 -3.92
N GLY A 196 -19.56 -14.20 -2.93
CA GLY A 196 -19.98 -15.59 -3.11
C GLY A 196 -18.96 -16.64 -2.66
N ALA A 197 -17.82 -16.24 -2.07
CA ALA A 197 -16.81 -17.18 -1.58
C ALA A 197 -17.20 -17.83 -0.24
N GLU A 198 -16.71 -19.08 -0.01
CA GLU A 198 -16.63 -19.69 1.32
C GLU A 198 -15.41 -19.10 2.03
N VAL A 199 -15.61 -18.46 3.20
CA VAL A 199 -14.53 -17.68 3.85
C VAL A 199 -14.21 -18.24 5.21
N VAL A 200 -12.92 -18.56 5.41
CA VAL A 200 -12.30 -18.83 6.71
C VAL A 200 -11.47 -17.62 7.10
N ALA A 201 -11.83 -16.93 8.18
CA ALA A 201 -11.12 -15.73 8.64
C ALA A 201 -10.08 -16.09 9.70
N LEU A 202 -8.87 -15.55 9.54
CA LEU A 202 -7.77 -15.60 10.51
C LEU A 202 -7.46 -14.17 10.96
N HIS A 203 -7.00 -14.03 12.22
CA HIS A 203 -6.58 -12.76 12.79
C HIS A 203 -7.59 -11.62 12.47
N ALA A 204 -8.87 -11.91 12.72
CA ALA A 204 -10.00 -11.00 12.47
C ALA A 204 -10.72 -10.59 13.77
N ASP A 205 -10.05 -10.69 14.90
CA ASP A 205 -10.54 -10.31 16.24
C ASP A 205 -9.59 -9.30 16.88
N PRO A 206 -9.62 -8.02 16.43
CA PRO A 206 -8.73 -6.99 16.91
C PRO A 206 -9.07 -6.60 18.36
N ASP A 207 -8.07 -6.58 19.23
CA ASP A 207 -8.16 -6.15 20.64
C ASP A 207 -7.48 -4.79 20.92
N GLY A 208 -6.97 -4.15 19.87
CA GLY A 208 -6.26 -2.87 19.93
C GLY A 208 -4.76 -2.99 20.12
N ILE A 209 -4.25 -4.17 20.50
CA ILE A 209 -2.82 -4.39 20.75
C ILE A 209 -2.21 -5.54 19.92
N ASN A 210 -3.02 -6.32 19.23
CA ASN A 210 -2.61 -7.50 18.47
C ASN A 210 -2.46 -7.27 16.96
N ILE A 211 -2.62 -6.04 16.46
CA ILE A 211 -2.46 -5.69 15.03
C ILE A 211 -1.05 -6.03 14.54
N ASN A 212 -0.94 -6.67 13.37
CA ASN A 212 0.31 -7.09 12.72
C ASN A 212 1.21 -8.03 13.57
N GLN A 213 0.71 -8.58 14.68
CA GLN A 213 1.50 -9.42 15.56
C GLN A 213 1.68 -10.83 14.96
N HIS A 214 2.76 -11.03 14.22
CA HIS A 214 3.06 -12.29 13.54
C HIS A 214 1.91 -12.78 12.65
N CYS A 215 1.30 -11.88 11.89
CA CYS A 215 0.18 -12.13 10.99
C CYS A 215 0.14 -11.10 9.86
N GLY A 216 -0.78 -11.30 8.92
CA GLY A 216 -0.99 -10.44 7.77
C GLY A 216 0.08 -10.59 6.69
N SER A 217 0.11 -9.63 5.75
CA SER A 217 0.92 -9.71 4.53
C SER A 217 2.43 -9.82 4.75
N ASN A 218 2.94 -9.32 5.89
CA ASN A 218 4.35 -9.40 6.23
C ASN A 218 4.74 -10.72 6.93
N HIS A 219 3.77 -11.49 7.41
CA HIS A 219 3.95 -12.75 8.15
C HIS A 219 2.95 -13.80 7.68
N PRO A 220 3.07 -14.29 6.42
CA PRO A 220 2.09 -15.18 5.80
C PRO A 220 2.19 -16.65 6.26
N GLU A 221 3.09 -17.01 7.19
CA GLU A 221 3.39 -18.39 7.56
C GLU A 221 2.13 -19.13 8.05
N LYS A 222 1.37 -18.50 8.96
CA LYS A 222 0.11 -19.09 9.47
C LYS A 222 -0.97 -19.18 8.41
N LEU A 223 -1.03 -18.22 7.49
CA LEU A 223 -1.94 -18.29 6.36
C LEU A 223 -1.60 -19.49 5.46
N ARG A 224 -0.32 -19.70 5.13
CA ARG A 224 0.15 -20.83 4.33
C ARG A 224 -0.27 -22.18 4.94
N GLU A 225 -0.04 -22.36 6.24
CA GLU A 225 -0.46 -23.53 7.00
C GLU A 225 -1.99 -23.71 6.98
N ALA A 226 -2.74 -22.65 7.18
CA ALA A 226 -4.20 -22.69 7.24
C ALA A 226 -4.83 -23.01 5.87
N VAL A 227 -4.29 -22.47 4.77
CA VAL A 227 -4.76 -22.79 3.41
C VAL A 227 -4.73 -24.31 3.19
N VAL A 228 -3.59 -24.94 3.47
CA VAL A 228 -3.42 -26.39 3.32
C VAL A 228 -4.32 -27.17 4.29
N ALA A 229 -4.38 -26.75 5.57
CA ALA A 229 -5.17 -27.42 6.59
C ALA A 229 -6.68 -27.39 6.30
N HIS A 230 -7.18 -26.30 5.75
CA HIS A 230 -8.60 -26.13 5.40
C HIS A 230 -8.95 -26.67 4.00
N GLY A 231 -7.97 -27.09 3.20
CA GLY A 231 -8.17 -27.46 1.80
C GLY A 231 -8.80 -26.30 1.01
N ALA A 232 -8.29 -25.08 1.23
CA ALA A 232 -8.79 -23.91 0.55
C ALA A 232 -8.16 -23.76 -0.84
N ASP A 233 -8.87 -23.10 -1.76
CA ASP A 233 -8.37 -22.85 -3.12
C ASP A 233 -7.24 -21.81 -3.10
N LEU A 234 -7.31 -20.88 -2.14
CA LEU A 234 -6.30 -19.84 -1.94
C LEU A 234 -6.36 -19.24 -0.53
N GLY A 235 -5.28 -18.55 -0.18
CA GLY A 235 -5.22 -17.62 0.95
C GLY A 235 -5.01 -16.21 0.49
N ILE A 236 -5.54 -15.24 1.25
CA ILE A 236 -5.31 -13.80 1.07
C ILE A 236 -4.83 -13.23 2.40
N ALA A 237 -3.77 -12.43 2.39
CA ALA A 237 -3.33 -11.66 3.55
C ALA A 237 -3.31 -10.17 3.25
N HIS A 238 -3.87 -9.40 4.19
CA HIS A 238 -3.79 -7.94 4.21
C HIS A 238 -2.80 -7.47 5.27
N ASP A 239 -2.37 -6.24 5.21
CA ASP A 239 -1.67 -5.56 6.29
C ASP A 239 -2.66 -4.79 7.19
N GLY A 240 -2.12 -4.09 8.20
CA GLY A 240 -2.95 -3.47 9.25
C GLY A 240 -4.01 -2.50 8.78
N ASP A 241 -3.81 -1.81 7.66
CA ASP A 241 -4.80 -0.89 7.08
C ASP A 241 -5.32 -1.32 5.69
N ALA A 242 -4.93 -2.53 5.29
CA ALA A 242 -5.45 -3.26 4.14
C ALA A 242 -5.31 -2.54 2.78
N ASP A 243 -4.28 -1.72 2.63
CA ASP A 243 -3.90 -1.16 1.34
C ASP A 243 -3.06 -2.14 0.50
N ARG A 244 -2.70 -3.32 1.09
CA ARG A 244 -1.93 -4.40 0.46
C ARG A 244 -2.69 -5.71 0.40
N CYS A 245 -2.30 -6.53 -0.60
CA CYS A 245 -2.75 -7.89 -0.79
C CYS A 245 -1.58 -8.76 -1.21
N VAL A 246 -1.31 -9.82 -0.46
CA VAL A 246 -0.52 -10.95 -0.93
C VAL A 246 -1.39 -12.20 -0.89
N ALA A 247 -1.09 -13.17 -1.75
CA ALA A 247 -1.88 -14.38 -1.85
C ALA A 247 -1.03 -15.63 -1.58
N VAL A 248 -1.71 -16.73 -1.32
CA VAL A 248 -1.11 -18.07 -1.11
C VAL A 248 -1.94 -19.05 -1.94
N ASP A 249 -1.29 -19.91 -2.70
CA ASP A 249 -1.97 -20.94 -3.48
C ASP A 249 -2.41 -22.14 -2.62
N SER A 250 -3.13 -23.07 -3.21
CA SER A 250 -3.66 -24.26 -2.51
C SER A 250 -2.57 -25.23 -1.98
N ALA A 251 -1.33 -25.11 -2.46
CA ALA A 251 -0.17 -25.84 -1.96
C ALA A 251 0.55 -25.13 -0.81
N GLY A 252 0.12 -23.90 -0.46
CA GLY A 252 0.75 -23.09 0.56
C GLY A 252 1.93 -22.24 0.02
N GLU A 253 2.08 -22.10 -1.30
CA GLU A 253 3.13 -21.27 -1.87
C GLU A 253 2.69 -19.80 -1.98
N LEU A 254 3.61 -18.88 -1.64
CA LEU A 254 3.36 -17.45 -1.65
C LEU A 254 3.29 -16.91 -3.08
N VAL A 255 2.24 -16.16 -3.37
CA VAL A 255 2.05 -15.37 -4.59
C VAL A 255 2.12 -13.90 -4.18
N ASP A 256 3.23 -13.23 -4.52
CA ASP A 256 3.49 -11.85 -4.12
C ASP A 256 2.84 -10.82 -5.05
N GLY A 257 3.02 -9.53 -4.74
CA GLY A 257 2.43 -8.45 -5.51
C GLY A 257 2.86 -8.42 -6.97
N ASP A 258 4.08 -8.83 -7.29
CA ASP A 258 4.57 -8.89 -8.67
C ASP A 258 3.82 -9.96 -9.47
N GLN A 259 3.62 -11.16 -8.90
CA GLN A 259 2.84 -12.22 -9.54
C GLN A 259 1.36 -11.84 -9.65
N ILE A 260 0.80 -11.19 -8.63
CA ILE A 260 -0.58 -10.67 -8.68
C ILE A 260 -0.72 -9.65 -9.80
N MET A 261 0.21 -8.68 -9.90
CA MET A 261 0.21 -7.69 -10.97
C MET A 261 0.34 -8.35 -12.36
N ALA A 262 1.18 -9.37 -12.50
CA ALA A 262 1.31 -10.11 -13.76
C ALA A 262 -0.01 -10.76 -14.17
N VAL A 263 -0.70 -11.42 -13.25
CA VAL A 263 -2.02 -12.04 -13.50
C VAL A 263 -3.05 -10.98 -13.91
N LEU A 264 -3.12 -9.86 -13.17
CA LEU A 264 -4.08 -8.79 -13.44
C LEU A 264 -3.76 -8.04 -14.74
N ALA A 265 -2.48 -7.81 -15.06
CA ALA A 265 -2.07 -7.17 -16.30
C ALA A 265 -2.54 -8.00 -17.52
N LEU A 266 -2.35 -9.32 -17.48
CA LEU A 266 -2.81 -10.17 -18.59
C LEU A 266 -4.34 -10.23 -18.67
N ALA A 267 -5.05 -10.27 -17.53
CA ALA A 267 -6.50 -10.21 -17.53
C ALA A 267 -7.03 -8.91 -18.16
N LEU A 268 -6.42 -7.77 -17.82
CA LEU A 268 -6.78 -6.47 -18.38
C LEU A 268 -6.37 -6.34 -19.87
N ALA A 269 -5.25 -6.94 -20.27
CA ALA A 269 -4.86 -6.98 -21.68
C ALA A 269 -5.85 -7.81 -22.52
N GLU A 270 -6.26 -8.99 -22.04
CA GLU A 270 -7.26 -9.84 -22.69
C GLU A 270 -8.62 -9.16 -22.83
N SER A 271 -9.05 -8.35 -21.83
CA SER A 271 -10.30 -7.58 -21.92
C SER A 271 -10.17 -6.26 -22.69
N GLY A 272 -8.94 -5.87 -23.10
CA GLY A 272 -8.67 -4.59 -23.77
C GLY A 272 -8.70 -3.39 -22.82
N GLU A 273 -8.60 -3.61 -21.51
CA GLU A 273 -8.63 -2.57 -20.49
C GLU A 273 -7.23 -2.14 -20.04
N LEU A 274 -6.16 -2.86 -20.42
CA LEU A 274 -4.79 -2.47 -20.11
C LEU A 274 -4.34 -1.32 -21.00
N THR A 275 -4.51 -0.11 -20.56
CA THR A 275 -4.20 1.11 -21.32
C THR A 275 -2.76 1.09 -21.84
N LYS A 276 -2.57 1.22 -23.16
CA LYS A 276 -1.28 1.23 -23.85
C LYS A 276 -0.45 -0.05 -23.59
N ASP A 277 -1.09 -1.17 -23.28
CA ASP A 277 -0.44 -2.43 -22.90
C ASP A 277 0.69 -2.20 -21.87
N THR A 278 0.41 -1.39 -20.83
CA THR A 278 1.44 -0.93 -19.90
C THR A 278 1.05 -1.20 -18.45
N LEU A 279 2.00 -1.78 -17.72
CA LEU A 279 2.01 -1.97 -16.26
C LEU A 279 3.02 -1.01 -15.62
N VAL A 280 2.66 -0.35 -14.53
CA VAL A 280 3.61 0.42 -13.71
C VAL A 280 4.07 -0.42 -12.52
N ALA A 281 5.39 -0.60 -12.37
CA ALA A 281 5.99 -1.31 -11.25
C ALA A 281 7.13 -0.47 -10.64
N THR A 282 7.70 -0.89 -9.51
CA THR A 282 8.84 -0.19 -8.93
C THR A 282 10.16 -0.84 -9.30
N VAL A 283 11.27 -0.12 -9.05
CA VAL A 283 12.63 -0.68 -9.19
C VAL A 283 12.86 -1.92 -8.32
N MET A 284 12.01 -2.19 -7.33
CA MET A 284 12.08 -3.37 -6.47
C MET A 284 11.37 -4.60 -7.03
N SER A 285 10.52 -4.44 -8.04
CA SER A 285 9.84 -5.56 -8.67
C SER A 285 10.86 -6.54 -9.28
N ASN A 286 10.61 -7.82 -9.08
CA ASN A 286 11.51 -8.89 -9.51
C ASN A 286 11.70 -8.87 -11.04
N LEU A 287 12.91 -9.14 -11.52
CA LEU A 287 13.21 -9.20 -12.96
C LEU A 287 12.28 -10.18 -13.69
N GLY A 288 11.84 -11.24 -13.00
CA GLY A 288 10.85 -12.19 -13.53
C GLY A 288 9.56 -11.52 -14.01
N LEU A 289 9.10 -10.44 -13.35
CA LEU A 289 7.96 -9.66 -13.80
C LEU A 289 8.25 -9.00 -15.16
N HIS A 290 9.39 -8.35 -15.29
CA HIS A 290 9.78 -7.69 -16.54
C HIS A 290 9.89 -8.67 -17.71
N LEU A 291 10.50 -9.84 -17.46
CA LEU A 291 10.62 -10.90 -18.46
C LEU A 291 9.26 -11.47 -18.86
N ALA A 292 8.40 -11.74 -17.89
CA ALA A 292 7.04 -12.25 -18.14
C ALA A 292 6.20 -11.25 -18.95
N MET A 293 6.22 -9.98 -18.57
CA MET A 293 5.48 -8.93 -19.28
C MET A 293 6.01 -8.73 -20.71
N LYS A 294 7.33 -8.69 -20.88
CA LYS A 294 7.97 -8.63 -22.23
C LYS A 294 7.53 -9.79 -23.12
N ALA A 295 7.46 -11.01 -22.57
CA ALA A 295 7.04 -12.20 -23.33
C ALA A 295 5.56 -12.13 -23.80
N HIS A 296 4.72 -11.35 -23.11
CA HIS A 296 3.30 -11.17 -23.43
C HIS A 296 2.99 -9.84 -24.10
N GLY A 297 4.03 -9.08 -24.52
CA GLY A 297 3.84 -7.81 -25.22
C GLY A 297 3.41 -6.65 -24.33
N VAL A 298 3.52 -6.80 -22.99
CA VAL A 298 3.21 -5.76 -22.02
C VAL A 298 4.49 -5.00 -21.66
N THR A 299 4.42 -3.67 -21.74
CA THR A 299 5.50 -2.76 -21.31
C THR A 299 5.45 -2.57 -19.81
N VAL A 300 6.62 -2.60 -19.15
CA VAL A 300 6.73 -2.24 -17.73
C VAL A 300 7.40 -0.88 -17.60
N VAL A 301 6.64 0.10 -17.11
CA VAL A 301 7.18 1.41 -16.70
C VAL A 301 7.66 1.28 -15.25
N THR A 302 8.92 1.67 -15.00
CA THR A 302 9.55 1.49 -13.69
C THR A 302 9.60 2.81 -12.93
N ALA A 303 8.93 2.87 -11.79
CA ALA A 303 8.92 4.00 -10.85
C ALA A 303 9.97 3.79 -9.73
N ALA A 304 10.28 4.85 -9.00
CA ALA A 304 11.02 4.77 -7.74
C ALA A 304 10.18 4.03 -6.67
N VAL A 305 10.85 3.61 -5.59
CA VAL A 305 10.17 2.93 -4.46
C VAL A 305 9.26 3.91 -3.72
N GLY A 306 8.02 3.52 -3.53
CA GLY A 306 6.99 4.27 -2.83
C GLY A 306 5.75 4.45 -3.70
N ASP A 307 4.60 4.22 -3.09
CA ASP A 307 3.29 4.27 -3.73
C ASP A 307 3.00 5.62 -4.43
N ARG A 308 3.51 6.73 -3.89
CA ARG A 308 3.43 8.07 -4.48
C ARG A 308 3.98 8.09 -5.91
N TYR A 309 5.14 7.50 -6.15
CA TYR A 309 5.78 7.48 -7.48
C TYR A 309 5.03 6.58 -8.45
N VAL A 310 4.48 5.47 -7.97
CA VAL A 310 3.60 4.61 -8.77
C VAL A 310 2.34 5.37 -9.18
N LEU A 311 1.71 6.10 -8.26
CA LEU A 311 0.52 6.92 -8.53
C LEU A 311 0.82 8.07 -9.51
N GLU A 312 2.00 8.69 -9.43
CA GLU A 312 2.42 9.74 -10.35
C GLU A 312 2.56 9.21 -11.79
N GLU A 313 3.23 8.06 -11.96
CA GLU A 313 3.36 7.41 -13.26
C GLU A 313 2.00 6.95 -13.82
N LEU A 314 1.15 6.37 -12.98
CA LEU A 314 -0.21 5.98 -13.38
C LEU A 314 -1.02 7.16 -13.91
N ARG A 315 -0.96 8.31 -13.22
CA ARG A 315 -1.68 9.53 -13.60
C ARG A 315 -1.10 10.17 -14.86
N SER A 316 0.22 10.33 -14.91
CA SER A 316 0.89 11.00 -16.04
C SER A 316 0.75 10.19 -17.33
N GLY A 317 0.83 8.87 -17.25
CA GLY A 317 0.69 7.95 -18.36
C GLY A 317 -0.77 7.61 -18.71
N GLY A 318 -1.71 7.82 -17.82
CA GLY A 318 -3.09 7.36 -17.91
C GLY A 318 -3.17 5.82 -17.93
N PHE A 319 -2.32 5.15 -17.15
CA PHE A 319 -2.23 3.69 -17.12
C PHE A 319 -3.27 3.07 -16.20
N ALA A 320 -3.65 1.81 -16.49
CA ALA A 320 -4.77 1.13 -15.84
C ALA A 320 -4.38 0.28 -14.62
N LEU A 321 -3.09 -0.05 -14.47
CA LEU A 321 -2.59 -0.94 -13.42
C LEU A 321 -1.17 -0.54 -13.02
N GLY A 322 -0.90 -0.54 -11.73
CA GLY A 322 0.44 -0.43 -11.18
C GLY A 322 0.51 -0.83 -9.73
N GLY A 323 1.71 -1.00 -9.20
CA GLY A 323 1.89 -1.35 -7.81
C GLY A 323 3.31 -1.74 -7.44
N GLU A 324 3.40 -2.45 -6.32
CA GLU A 324 4.66 -2.87 -5.70
C GLU A 324 4.64 -4.35 -5.36
N GLN A 325 5.81 -4.97 -5.29
CA GLN A 325 5.98 -6.36 -4.84
C GLN A 325 5.37 -6.62 -3.46
N SER A 326 5.30 -5.60 -2.61
CA SER A 326 4.67 -5.66 -1.28
C SER A 326 3.16 -5.96 -1.32
N GLY A 327 2.53 -5.96 -2.49
CA GLY A 327 1.10 -6.16 -2.68
C GLY A 327 0.27 -4.88 -2.67
N HIS A 328 0.91 -3.70 -2.63
CA HIS A 328 0.21 -2.43 -2.82
C HIS A 328 -0.07 -2.26 -4.32
N VAL A 329 -1.28 -2.62 -4.73
CA VAL A 329 -1.72 -2.62 -6.13
C VAL A 329 -2.82 -1.59 -6.35
N VAL A 330 -2.68 -0.78 -7.37
CA VAL A 330 -3.59 0.31 -7.74
C VAL A 330 -4.27 0.01 -9.06
N LEU A 331 -5.58 0.08 -9.06
CA LEU A 331 -6.46 0.00 -10.23
C LEU A 331 -7.19 1.35 -10.36
N PRO A 332 -6.65 2.34 -11.09
CA PRO A 332 -7.15 3.72 -11.09
C PRO A 332 -8.61 3.88 -11.54
N ALA A 333 -9.13 2.93 -12.31
CA ALA A 333 -10.55 2.93 -12.69
C ALA A 333 -11.51 2.74 -11.49
N HIS A 334 -11.00 2.20 -10.37
CA HIS A 334 -11.81 1.81 -9.20
C HIS A 334 -11.30 2.39 -7.89
N ALA A 335 -10.02 2.73 -7.77
CA ALA A 335 -9.40 3.19 -6.52
C ALA A 335 -8.37 4.29 -6.77
N THR A 336 -8.26 5.25 -5.85
CA THR A 336 -7.31 6.36 -5.92
C THR A 336 -5.98 6.06 -5.21
N THR A 337 -5.89 4.93 -4.53
CA THR A 337 -4.72 4.39 -3.81
C THR A 337 -4.71 2.88 -3.93
N GLY A 338 -3.69 2.20 -3.39
CA GLY A 338 -3.70 0.75 -3.29
C GLY A 338 -4.90 0.25 -2.49
N ASP A 339 -5.52 -0.81 -2.98
CA ASP A 339 -6.69 -1.42 -2.35
C ASP A 339 -6.52 -2.94 -2.31
N GLY A 340 -6.18 -3.45 -1.12
CA GLY A 340 -5.93 -4.88 -0.94
C GLY A 340 -7.18 -5.73 -1.15
N LEU A 341 -8.37 -5.23 -0.75
CA LEU A 341 -9.61 -5.98 -0.93
C LEU A 341 -10.03 -6.02 -2.40
N LEU A 342 -9.92 -4.91 -3.12
CA LEU A 342 -10.17 -4.85 -4.56
C LEU A 342 -9.21 -5.77 -5.32
N THR A 343 -7.93 -5.72 -4.98
CA THR A 343 -6.89 -6.58 -5.58
C THR A 343 -7.21 -8.06 -5.41
N ALA A 344 -7.56 -8.46 -4.19
CA ALA A 344 -7.96 -9.84 -3.90
C ALA A 344 -9.22 -10.26 -4.67
N LEU A 345 -10.24 -9.40 -4.72
CA LEU A 345 -11.47 -9.66 -5.46
C LEU A 345 -11.20 -9.80 -6.96
N ARG A 346 -10.38 -8.95 -7.56
CA ARG A 346 -9.99 -9.04 -8.98
C ARG A 346 -9.21 -10.31 -9.27
N LEU A 347 -8.30 -10.72 -8.37
CA LEU A 347 -7.55 -11.97 -8.48
C LEU A 347 -8.49 -13.19 -8.41
N MET A 348 -9.34 -13.26 -7.39
CA MET A 348 -10.32 -14.34 -7.23
C MET A 348 -11.35 -14.37 -8.38
N SER A 349 -11.76 -13.19 -8.87
CA SER A 349 -12.64 -13.06 -10.03
C SER A 349 -11.99 -13.68 -11.28
N ARG A 350 -10.67 -13.50 -11.48
CA ARG A 350 -9.93 -14.12 -12.58
C ARG A 350 -9.85 -15.65 -12.45
N MET A 351 -9.70 -16.15 -11.22
CA MET A 351 -9.80 -17.60 -10.97
C MET A 351 -11.18 -18.15 -11.35
N ALA A 352 -12.26 -17.48 -10.90
CA ALA A 352 -13.64 -17.87 -11.19
C ALA A 352 -13.96 -17.82 -12.69
N GLU A 353 -13.49 -16.81 -13.39
CA GLU A 353 -13.66 -16.61 -14.84
C GLU A 353 -13.02 -17.76 -15.64
N THR A 354 -11.78 -18.08 -15.30
CA THR A 354 -10.96 -19.01 -16.10
C THR A 354 -11.09 -20.45 -15.65
N GLY A 355 -11.58 -20.70 -14.42
CA GLY A 355 -11.55 -22.02 -13.79
C GLY A 355 -10.14 -22.53 -13.48
N LYS A 356 -9.11 -21.68 -13.57
CA LYS A 356 -7.72 -22.01 -13.27
C LYS A 356 -7.45 -21.83 -11.77
N SER A 357 -6.53 -22.65 -11.25
CA SER A 357 -5.99 -22.47 -9.90
C SER A 357 -5.14 -21.19 -9.82
N LEU A 358 -4.91 -20.67 -8.61
CA LEU A 358 -4.00 -19.54 -8.41
C LEU A 358 -2.57 -19.90 -8.84
N ALA A 359 -2.11 -21.14 -8.58
CA ALA A 359 -0.81 -21.62 -9.03
C ALA A 359 -0.66 -21.57 -10.57
N ASP A 360 -1.69 -22.00 -11.32
CA ASP A 360 -1.68 -21.95 -12.79
C ASP A 360 -1.67 -20.51 -13.33
N LEU A 361 -2.37 -19.59 -12.66
CA LEU A 361 -2.36 -18.17 -13.04
C LEU A 361 -1.01 -17.52 -12.72
N ALA A 362 -0.46 -17.77 -11.54
CA ALA A 362 0.81 -17.20 -11.09
C ALA A 362 2.02 -17.75 -11.86
N ALA A 363 1.90 -18.93 -12.47
CA ALA A 363 2.94 -19.53 -13.31
C ALA A 363 3.32 -18.70 -14.56
N VAL A 364 2.56 -17.66 -14.89
CA VAL A 364 2.92 -16.68 -15.93
C VAL A 364 4.25 -15.99 -15.63
N MET A 365 4.58 -15.82 -14.36
CA MET A 365 5.82 -15.20 -13.88
C MET A 365 6.67 -16.22 -13.13
N ASN A 366 7.88 -16.44 -13.61
CA ASN A 366 8.89 -17.19 -12.85
C ASN A 366 9.69 -16.19 -11.99
N ARG A 367 9.54 -16.28 -10.67
CA ARG A 367 10.29 -15.46 -9.74
C ARG A 367 11.76 -15.86 -9.72
N LEU A 368 12.63 -14.93 -10.10
CA LEU A 368 14.07 -15.17 -10.06
C LEU A 368 14.61 -15.11 -8.63
N PRO A 369 15.58 -15.98 -8.28
CA PRO A 369 16.33 -15.86 -7.03
C PRO A 369 16.91 -14.46 -6.85
N GLN A 370 16.71 -13.88 -5.67
CA GLN A 370 17.18 -12.56 -5.29
C GLN A 370 18.06 -12.64 -4.05
N VAL A 371 19.20 -11.98 -4.08
CA VAL A 371 20.09 -11.82 -2.94
C VAL A 371 20.24 -10.34 -2.62
N LEU A 372 20.04 -9.98 -1.36
CA LEU A 372 20.21 -8.62 -0.84
C LEU A 372 21.29 -8.63 0.24
N VAL A 373 22.36 -7.85 0.02
CA VAL A 373 23.45 -7.63 0.98
C VAL A 373 23.45 -6.17 1.41
N ASN A 374 23.36 -5.93 2.72
CA ASN A 374 23.48 -4.61 3.31
C ASN A 374 24.95 -4.37 3.72
N VAL A 375 25.59 -3.36 3.13
CA VAL A 375 26.99 -3.03 3.40
C VAL A 375 27.04 -1.71 4.15
N PRO A 376 27.45 -1.71 5.44
CA PRO A 376 27.64 -0.48 6.20
C PRO A 376 28.80 0.34 5.60
N VAL A 377 28.61 1.65 5.44
CA VAL A 377 29.59 2.58 4.83
C VAL A 377 29.57 3.92 5.55
N ALA A 378 30.70 4.67 5.50
CA ALA A 378 30.80 5.99 6.13
C ALA A 378 30.02 7.07 5.35
N ASP A 379 30.11 7.07 4.01
CA ASP A 379 29.38 7.96 3.12
C ASP A 379 28.70 7.16 2.02
N LYS A 380 27.41 6.87 2.24
CA LYS A 380 26.62 6.04 1.33
C LYS A 380 26.42 6.64 -0.06
N ALA A 381 26.43 7.96 -0.20
CA ALA A 381 26.26 8.63 -1.48
C ALA A 381 27.58 8.58 -2.27
N ALA A 382 28.70 8.96 -1.65
CA ALA A 382 30.01 8.93 -2.28
C ALA A 382 30.41 7.50 -2.72
N VAL A 383 30.12 6.50 -1.88
CA VAL A 383 30.43 5.09 -2.19
C VAL A 383 29.56 4.58 -3.35
N ALA A 384 28.26 4.85 -3.34
CA ALA A 384 27.36 4.42 -4.44
C ALA A 384 27.73 5.07 -5.78
N ASP A 385 28.28 6.29 -5.76
CA ASP A 385 28.68 7.04 -6.95
C ASP A 385 30.15 6.83 -7.35
N SER A 386 30.92 6.02 -6.62
CA SER A 386 32.33 5.79 -6.94
C SER A 386 32.51 5.12 -8.31
N SER A 387 33.63 5.43 -8.99
CA SER A 387 33.95 4.84 -10.30
C SER A 387 34.18 3.34 -10.21
N GLU A 388 34.78 2.88 -9.11
CA GLU A 388 35.11 1.48 -8.84
C GLU A 388 33.81 0.66 -8.68
N VAL A 389 32.86 1.17 -7.91
CA VAL A 389 31.56 0.50 -7.73
C VAL A 389 30.77 0.44 -9.04
N ARG A 390 30.69 1.56 -9.77
CA ARG A 390 30.00 1.59 -11.07
C ARG A 390 30.61 0.65 -12.11
N THR A 391 31.96 0.57 -12.14
CA THR A 391 32.63 -0.36 -13.03
C THR A 391 32.34 -1.81 -12.67
N ALA A 392 32.42 -2.16 -11.39
CA ALA A 392 32.09 -3.52 -10.94
C ALA A 392 30.62 -3.91 -11.20
N VAL A 393 29.69 -2.97 -11.01
CA VAL A 393 28.27 -3.18 -11.36
C VAL A 393 28.14 -3.46 -12.86
N GLY A 394 28.73 -2.65 -13.73
CA GLY A 394 28.67 -2.85 -15.18
C GLY A 394 29.28 -4.18 -15.65
N GLU A 395 30.38 -4.64 -15.02
CA GLU A 395 30.97 -5.95 -15.28
C GLU A 395 30.03 -7.09 -14.91
N VAL A 396 29.41 -7.02 -13.71
CA VAL A 396 28.48 -8.04 -13.24
C VAL A 396 27.21 -8.05 -14.10
N GLU A 397 26.68 -6.90 -14.48
CA GLU A 397 25.51 -6.81 -15.39
C GLU A 397 25.84 -7.41 -16.78
N ALA A 398 27.04 -7.16 -17.30
CA ALA A 398 27.48 -7.77 -18.56
C ALA A 398 27.61 -9.31 -18.47
N GLU A 399 28.06 -9.82 -17.32
CA GLU A 399 28.16 -11.27 -17.06
C GLU A 399 26.78 -11.93 -16.93
N LEU A 400 25.82 -11.25 -16.26
CA LEU A 400 24.45 -11.74 -16.05
C LEU A 400 23.57 -11.66 -17.31
N GLY A 401 23.86 -10.69 -18.20
CA GLY A 401 23.09 -10.47 -19.42
C GLY A 401 21.62 -10.10 -19.14
N GLU A 402 20.71 -10.53 -20.01
CA GLU A 402 19.25 -10.25 -19.86
C GLU A 402 18.57 -11.10 -18.77
N GLU A 403 19.24 -12.13 -18.26
CA GLU A 403 18.71 -13.09 -17.29
C GLU A 403 19.09 -12.76 -15.84
N GLY A 404 19.71 -11.61 -15.62
CA GLY A 404 20.04 -11.13 -14.29
C GLY A 404 20.04 -9.61 -14.20
N ARG A 405 20.07 -9.09 -12.97
CA ARG A 405 20.01 -7.67 -12.70
C ARG A 405 20.76 -7.32 -11.43
N VAL A 406 21.39 -6.16 -11.42
CA VAL A 406 21.98 -5.53 -10.24
C VAL A 406 21.19 -4.29 -9.88
N LEU A 407 20.83 -4.12 -8.60
CA LEU A 407 20.30 -2.88 -8.06
C LEU A 407 21.13 -2.48 -6.84
N LEU A 408 21.95 -1.46 -7.00
CA LEU A 408 22.77 -0.89 -5.94
C LEU A 408 22.21 0.48 -5.58
N ARG A 409 21.87 0.67 -4.28
CA ARG A 409 21.30 1.93 -3.82
C ARG A 409 21.69 2.27 -2.39
N PRO A 410 21.92 3.55 -2.06
CA PRO A 410 22.03 3.99 -0.67
C PRO A 410 20.70 3.77 0.09
N SER A 411 20.80 3.36 1.35
CA SER A 411 19.62 3.28 2.23
C SER A 411 19.09 4.68 2.54
N GLY A 412 17.76 4.86 2.56
CA GLY A 412 17.13 6.12 2.94
C GLY A 412 17.39 6.49 4.40
N THR A 413 17.32 5.50 5.30
CA THR A 413 17.30 5.70 6.76
C THR A 413 18.59 5.30 7.47
N GLU A 414 19.40 4.41 6.90
CA GLU A 414 20.59 3.83 7.52
C GLU A 414 21.87 4.23 6.78
N GLN A 415 23.03 4.19 7.46
CA GLN A 415 24.33 4.45 6.85
C GLN A 415 24.88 3.17 6.20
N LEU A 416 24.24 2.75 5.11
CA LEU A 416 24.63 1.58 4.35
C LEU A 416 24.22 1.71 2.87
N VAL A 417 24.90 0.93 2.05
CA VAL A 417 24.53 0.69 0.64
C VAL A 417 23.91 -0.70 0.54
N ARG A 418 22.80 -0.79 -0.14
CA ARG A 418 22.09 -2.05 -0.43
C ARG A 418 22.50 -2.55 -1.78
N VAL A 419 23.09 -3.75 -1.83
CA VAL A 419 23.44 -4.48 -3.04
C VAL A 419 22.45 -5.59 -3.23
N MET A 420 21.60 -5.48 -4.24
CA MET A 420 20.63 -6.50 -4.63
C MET A 420 21.04 -7.08 -5.99
N VAL A 421 21.07 -8.40 -6.08
CA VAL A 421 21.33 -9.12 -7.33
C VAL A 421 20.23 -10.16 -7.55
N GLU A 422 19.73 -10.22 -8.77
CA GLU A 422 18.81 -11.25 -9.24
C GLU A 422 19.47 -12.04 -10.38
N ALA A 423 19.27 -13.35 -10.38
CA ALA A 423 19.77 -14.23 -11.45
C ALA A 423 18.90 -15.51 -11.53
N THR A 424 19.06 -16.26 -12.61
CA THR A 424 18.32 -17.52 -12.83
C THR A 424 18.68 -18.61 -11.82
N ALA A 425 19.86 -18.53 -11.18
CA ALA A 425 20.29 -19.48 -10.15
C ALA A 425 20.69 -18.73 -8.86
N GLN A 426 20.29 -19.25 -7.70
CA GLN A 426 20.62 -18.69 -6.39
C GLN A 426 22.14 -18.53 -6.18
N ALA A 427 22.93 -19.54 -6.60
CA ALA A 427 24.38 -19.51 -6.46
C ALA A 427 25.01 -18.39 -7.29
N THR A 428 24.48 -18.10 -8.49
CA THR A 428 24.94 -17.00 -9.34
C THR A 428 24.63 -15.66 -8.73
N ALA A 429 23.39 -15.46 -8.24
CA ALA A 429 23.00 -14.24 -7.54
C ALA A 429 23.85 -13.98 -6.29
N GLN A 430 24.12 -15.03 -5.49
CA GLN A 430 24.95 -14.93 -4.29
C GLN A 430 26.38 -14.54 -4.61
N ALA A 431 27.02 -15.24 -5.55
CA ALA A 431 28.42 -14.94 -5.92
C ALA A 431 28.60 -13.51 -6.45
N ALA A 432 27.65 -13.04 -7.26
CA ALA A 432 27.65 -11.68 -7.79
C ALA A 432 27.40 -10.63 -6.68
N ALA A 433 26.47 -10.89 -5.76
CA ALA A 433 26.18 -10.01 -4.62
C ALA A 433 27.39 -9.91 -3.67
N ASP A 434 28.05 -11.03 -3.36
CA ASP A 434 29.25 -11.06 -2.50
C ASP A 434 30.43 -10.31 -3.13
N ARG A 435 30.64 -10.45 -4.46
CA ARG A 435 31.66 -9.71 -5.21
C ARG A 435 31.41 -8.20 -5.11
N LEU A 436 30.19 -7.74 -5.38
CA LEU A 436 29.83 -6.33 -5.31
C LEU A 436 29.90 -5.78 -3.89
N ALA A 437 29.45 -6.55 -2.89
CA ALA A 437 29.55 -6.17 -1.48
C ALA A 437 31.02 -5.99 -1.05
N GLY A 438 31.94 -6.85 -1.55
CA GLY A 438 33.39 -6.72 -1.35
C GLY A 438 33.94 -5.42 -1.93
N VAL A 439 33.55 -5.03 -3.14
CA VAL A 439 33.94 -3.75 -3.76
C VAL A 439 33.43 -2.56 -2.99
N VAL A 440 32.12 -2.56 -2.63
CA VAL A 440 31.49 -1.50 -1.82
C VAL A 440 32.22 -1.33 -0.48
N SER A 441 32.55 -2.43 0.19
CA SER A 441 33.32 -2.40 1.47
C SER A 441 34.74 -1.87 1.32
N ALA A 442 35.39 -2.09 0.18
CA ALA A 442 36.75 -1.65 -0.06
C ALA A 442 36.85 -0.15 -0.38
N VAL A 443 35.82 0.46 -0.86
CA VAL A 443 35.70 1.89 -1.22
C VAL A 443 35.14 2.73 -0.06
N SER A 444 34.59 2.10 0.97
CA SER A 444 33.94 2.73 2.12
C SER A 444 34.88 3.32 3.16
#